data_a03ff45fd00059b1845d6f75b3cb1711
#
_entry.id   a03ff45fd00059b1845d6f75b3cb1711
#
_cell.length_a   1.000
_cell.length_b   1.000
_cell.length_c   1.000
_cell.angle_alpha   90.00
_cell.angle_beta   90.00
_cell.angle_gamma   90.00
#
_symmetry.space_group_name_H-M   'P 1'
#
loop_
_entity.id
_entity.type
_entity.pdbx_description
1 polymer ?
#
loop_
_entity_poly.entity_id
_entity_poly.type
_entity_poly.pdbx_seq_one_letter_code
_entity_poly.pdbx_strand_id
1 'polypeptide(L)'
;MPSDTIAYLLKFAPKEAYIDDLLNGRLYMNAAGYYHGLSGEQGDPLEASIVPGVRLYGNHCLPIYSMYTVRKNDTVNDCVQIPMRMVREFGCADGWIGIVWYDSFARLADSHIADGGSIYAHGAISYGVPGSKLIGEMFQGAACNLLIKTPKYAYQREYRIIGSQPVECRLIPDEKQPGCKIEEYDHAELDLGSSLADFSWKVSVSSLEETKGGLMLKLPHRV
;
A
#
# COMPACT_ATOMS: atom_id res chain seq x y z
N MET A 1 -26.99 7.95 5.42
CA MET A 1 -25.78 8.62 4.91
C MET A 1 -25.24 7.75 3.79
N PRO A 2 -24.85 8.29 2.61
CA PRO A 2 -24.20 7.46 1.60
C PRO A 2 -22.96 6.87 2.24
N SER A 3 -22.77 5.56 2.09
CA SER A 3 -21.62 4.85 2.66
C SER A 3 -20.37 5.41 2.03
N ASP A 4 -19.41 5.82 2.86
CA ASP A 4 -18.06 6.28 2.47
C ASP A 4 -17.23 5.09 1.98
N THR A 5 -17.75 4.39 0.95
CA THR A 5 -17.19 3.15 0.43
C THR A 5 -16.06 3.44 -0.55
N ILE A 6 -15.01 2.63 -0.48
CA ILE A 6 -13.93 2.65 -1.46
C ILE A 6 -14.51 2.22 -2.82
N ALA A 7 -14.17 2.96 -3.87
CA ALA A 7 -14.58 2.67 -5.25
C ALA A 7 -13.41 2.14 -6.08
N TYR A 8 -12.23 2.77 -5.92
CA TYR A 8 -11.02 2.42 -6.66
C TYR A 8 -9.81 2.37 -5.75
N LEU A 9 -8.82 1.59 -6.18
CA LEU A 9 -7.47 1.57 -5.66
C LEU A 9 -6.52 2.12 -6.72
N LEU A 10 -5.60 3.01 -6.32
CA LEU A 10 -4.60 3.58 -7.21
C LEU A 10 -3.21 3.12 -6.78
N LYS A 11 -2.42 2.64 -7.75
CA LYS A 11 -1.00 2.35 -7.57
C LYS A 11 -0.18 3.37 -8.33
N PHE A 12 0.69 4.07 -7.62
CA PHE A 12 1.67 4.98 -8.22
C PHE A 12 2.98 4.24 -8.47
N ALA A 13 3.57 4.42 -9.64
CA ALA A 13 4.84 3.81 -9.98
C ALA A 13 5.68 4.72 -10.90
N PRO A 14 7.04 4.73 -10.73
CA PRO A 14 7.92 5.54 -11.57
C PRO A 14 8.09 4.97 -12.98
N LYS A 15 7.73 3.69 -13.21
CA LYS A 15 7.87 3.02 -14.51
C LYS A 15 6.57 2.33 -14.88
N GLU A 16 6.22 2.38 -16.18
CA GLU A 16 5.05 1.70 -16.74
C GLU A 16 5.05 0.20 -16.45
N ALA A 17 6.21 -0.45 -16.60
CA ALA A 17 6.35 -1.88 -16.37
C ALA A 17 5.87 -2.35 -14.99
N TYR A 18 6.02 -1.53 -13.94
CA TYR A 18 5.52 -1.88 -12.60
C TYR A 18 4.00 -1.83 -12.51
N ILE A 19 3.36 -1.00 -13.32
CA ILE A 19 1.90 -1.02 -13.44
C ILE A 19 1.46 -2.21 -14.30
N ASP A 20 2.20 -2.54 -15.37
CA ASP A 20 1.92 -3.73 -16.18
C ASP A 20 2.02 -5.01 -15.35
N ASP A 21 2.98 -5.11 -14.44
CA ASP A 21 3.06 -6.23 -13.50
C ASP A 21 1.79 -6.31 -12.63
N LEU A 22 1.35 -5.20 -12.03
CA LEU A 22 0.09 -5.16 -11.28
C LEU A 22 -1.10 -5.60 -12.14
N LEU A 23 -1.24 -5.06 -13.36
CA LEU A 23 -2.36 -5.39 -14.25
C LEU A 23 -2.34 -6.87 -14.67
N ASN A 24 -1.16 -7.49 -14.72
CA ASN A 24 -0.99 -8.92 -14.95
C ASN A 24 -1.12 -9.78 -13.67
N GLY A 25 -1.51 -9.18 -12.55
CA GLY A 25 -1.71 -9.88 -11.28
C GLY A 25 -0.44 -10.14 -10.48
N ARG A 26 0.68 -9.52 -10.84
CA ARG A 26 1.95 -9.66 -10.11
C ARG A 26 2.17 -8.49 -9.16
N LEU A 27 2.35 -8.78 -7.87
CA LEU A 27 2.58 -7.79 -6.83
C LEU A 27 4.02 -7.88 -6.32
N TYR A 28 4.82 -6.85 -6.56
CA TYR A 28 6.13 -6.70 -5.94
C TYR A 28 5.97 -6.08 -4.54
N MET A 29 6.31 -6.83 -3.52
CA MET A 29 6.02 -6.51 -2.13
C MET A 29 7.31 -6.36 -1.31
N ASN A 30 7.53 -5.22 -0.69
CA ASN A 30 8.62 -5.05 0.26
C ASN A 30 8.18 -5.48 1.66
N ALA A 31 9.14 -5.94 2.48
CA ALA A 31 8.90 -6.18 3.89
C ALA A 31 8.43 -4.91 4.61
N ALA A 32 7.57 -5.04 5.60
CA ALA A 32 7.13 -3.89 6.40
C ALA A 32 8.31 -3.16 7.06
N GLY A 33 9.34 -3.90 7.50
CA GLY A 33 10.56 -3.35 8.09
C GLY A 33 11.39 -2.49 7.13
N TYR A 34 11.31 -2.73 5.84
CA TYR A 34 11.98 -1.90 4.82
C TYR A 34 11.62 -0.42 4.96
N TYR A 35 10.35 -0.11 5.27
CA TYR A 35 9.86 1.26 5.41
C TYR A 35 10.37 2.00 6.66
N HIS A 36 10.92 1.27 7.64
CA HIS A 36 11.60 1.88 8.79
C HIS A 36 12.87 2.61 8.40
N GLY A 37 13.63 2.05 7.47
CA GLY A 37 14.91 2.59 7.02
C GLY A 37 14.80 3.72 6.02
N LEU A 38 13.61 3.97 5.47
CA LEU A 38 13.42 5.02 4.47
C LEU A 38 13.41 6.40 5.12
N SER A 39 14.08 7.34 4.47
CA SER A 39 14.00 8.76 4.81
C SER A 39 12.78 9.41 4.15
N GLY A 40 12.27 10.49 4.75
CA GLY A 40 11.15 11.26 4.20
C GLY A 40 9.77 10.68 4.50
N GLU A 41 8.81 10.98 3.65
CA GLU A 41 7.39 10.68 3.87
C GLU A 41 7.02 9.22 3.58
N GLN A 42 7.86 8.49 2.85
CA GLN A 42 7.68 7.05 2.62
C GLN A 42 8.08 6.24 3.85
N GLY A 43 8.98 6.75 4.68
CA GLY A 43 9.43 6.10 5.91
C GLY A 43 8.43 6.26 7.04
N ASP A 44 8.03 5.17 7.67
CA ASP A 44 7.27 5.19 8.92
C ASP A 44 8.06 4.48 10.03
N PRO A 45 8.68 5.24 10.96
CA PRO A 45 9.45 4.65 12.07
C PRO A 45 8.61 3.77 12.99
N LEU A 46 7.28 3.85 12.90
CA LEU A 46 6.34 3.03 13.67
C LEU A 46 5.72 1.90 12.85
N GLU A 47 6.13 1.72 11.59
CA GLU A 47 5.67 0.62 10.76
C GLU A 47 5.92 -0.71 11.46
N ALA A 48 4.94 -1.61 11.48
CA ALA A 48 4.99 -2.90 12.17
C ALA A 48 5.25 -2.82 13.70
N SER A 49 5.13 -1.63 14.31
CA SER A 49 5.29 -1.44 15.75
C SER A 49 3.96 -1.50 16.49
N ILE A 50 3.96 -2.06 17.70
CA ILE A 50 2.78 -2.07 18.58
C ILE A 50 2.63 -0.71 19.27
N VAL A 51 3.73 -0.22 19.77
CA VAL A 51 3.90 1.11 20.37
C VAL A 51 5.30 1.61 20.02
N PRO A 52 5.61 2.90 20.15
CA PRO A 52 6.96 3.40 19.90
C PRO A 52 8.02 2.55 20.61
N GLY A 53 8.96 2.00 19.84
CA GLY A 53 10.07 1.18 20.34
C GLY A 53 9.76 -0.31 20.59
N VAL A 54 8.52 -0.77 20.43
CA VAL A 54 8.15 -2.19 20.60
C VAL A 54 7.63 -2.77 19.29
N ARG A 55 8.41 -3.66 18.67
CA ARG A 55 8.05 -4.39 17.46
C ARG A 55 7.62 -5.81 17.79
N LEU A 56 6.63 -6.35 17.06
CA LEU A 56 6.34 -7.78 17.11
C LEU A 56 7.38 -8.51 16.27
N TYR A 57 8.05 -9.48 16.89
CA TYR A 57 8.98 -10.33 16.19
C TYR A 57 8.29 -11.03 15.01
N GLY A 58 8.85 -10.89 13.81
CA GLY A 58 8.31 -11.49 12.59
C GLY A 58 7.43 -10.57 11.74
N ASN A 59 6.69 -9.60 12.32
CA ASN A 59 5.82 -8.72 11.52
C ASN A 59 6.61 -7.81 10.57
N HIS A 60 7.82 -7.40 10.96
CA HIS A 60 8.69 -6.58 10.12
C HIS A 60 9.17 -7.31 8.86
N CYS A 61 9.17 -8.65 8.87
CA CYS A 61 9.51 -9.46 7.70
C CYS A 61 8.31 -9.79 6.80
N LEU A 62 7.07 -9.45 7.21
CA LEU A 62 5.91 -9.68 6.35
C LEU A 62 5.92 -8.69 5.18
N PRO A 63 5.78 -9.21 3.95
CA PRO A 63 5.72 -8.35 2.77
C PRO A 63 4.38 -7.63 2.70
N ILE A 64 4.44 -6.34 2.34
CA ILE A 64 3.25 -5.50 2.17
C ILE A 64 3.24 -4.84 0.80
N TYR A 65 2.03 -4.72 0.23
CA TYR A 65 1.76 -3.98 -1.00
C TYR A 65 0.72 -2.91 -0.73
N SER A 66 1.08 -1.67 -0.99
CA SER A 66 0.26 -0.51 -0.66
C SER A 66 -0.32 0.17 -1.90
N MET A 67 -1.58 0.56 -1.80
CA MET A 67 -2.33 1.31 -2.81
C MET A 67 -3.07 2.48 -2.15
N TYR A 68 -3.37 3.53 -2.90
CA TYR A 68 -4.16 4.66 -2.45
C TYR A 68 -5.64 4.41 -2.68
N THR A 69 -6.50 4.75 -1.70
CA THR A 69 -7.96 4.58 -1.81
C THR A 69 -8.65 5.81 -2.38
N VAL A 70 -9.53 5.60 -3.36
CA VAL A 70 -10.50 6.58 -3.83
C VAL A 70 -11.87 6.14 -3.38
N ARG A 71 -12.58 6.99 -2.64
CA ARG A 71 -13.93 6.72 -2.16
C ARG A 71 -14.97 7.32 -3.11
N LYS A 72 -16.18 6.80 -3.09
CA LYS A 72 -17.28 7.32 -3.93
C LYS A 72 -17.51 8.82 -3.76
N ASN A 73 -17.36 9.32 -2.54
CA ASN A 73 -17.56 10.74 -2.23
C ASN A 73 -16.40 11.65 -2.69
N ASP A 74 -15.25 11.08 -3.11
CA ASP A 74 -14.12 11.84 -3.63
C ASP A 74 -14.29 12.19 -5.10
N THR A 75 -15.25 11.58 -5.78
CA THR A 75 -15.44 11.71 -7.22
C THR A 75 -16.50 12.75 -7.55
N VAL A 76 -16.19 13.62 -8.51
CA VAL A 76 -17.13 14.58 -9.10
C VAL A 76 -17.06 14.41 -10.61
N ASN A 77 -18.20 14.09 -11.24
CA ASN A 77 -18.29 13.83 -12.69
C ASN A 77 -17.24 12.82 -13.17
N ASP A 78 -17.11 11.71 -12.45
CA ASP A 78 -16.12 10.63 -12.69
C ASP A 78 -14.65 11.07 -12.67
N CYS A 79 -14.37 12.19 -12.04
CA CYS A 79 -13.01 12.67 -11.83
C CYS A 79 -12.69 12.67 -10.34
N VAL A 80 -11.44 12.39 -10.02
CA VAL A 80 -10.87 12.51 -8.67
C VAL A 80 -9.63 13.42 -8.71
N GLN A 81 -9.49 14.24 -7.69
CA GLN A 81 -8.31 15.07 -7.53
C GLN A 81 -7.25 14.33 -6.73
N ILE A 82 -6.10 14.07 -7.35
CA ILE A 82 -4.93 13.46 -6.71
C ILE A 82 -4.06 14.57 -6.12
N PRO A 83 -3.82 14.60 -4.80
CA PRO A 83 -2.98 15.62 -4.20
C PRO A 83 -1.55 15.57 -4.76
N MET A 84 -0.98 16.73 -5.14
CA MET A 84 0.42 16.80 -5.64
C MET A 84 1.45 16.22 -4.67
N ARG A 85 1.15 16.25 -3.37
CA ARG A 85 1.97 15.62 -2.35
C ARG A 85 2.14 14.11 -2.63
N MET A 86 1.04 13.40 -2.94
CA MET A 86 1.09 11.97 -3.27
C MET A 86 1.99 11.68 -4.47
N VAL A 87 1.85 12.48 -5.52
CA VAL A 87 2.66 12.33 -6.74
C VAL A 87 4.15 12.52 -6.46
N ARG A 88 4.50 13.54 -5.67
CA ARG A 88 5.90 13.85 -5.31
C ARG A 88 6.51 12.80 -4.39
N GLU A 89 5.78 12.36 -3.38
CA GLU A 89 6.28 11.38 -2.40
C GLU A 89 6.54 10.02 -3.01
N PHE A 90 5.72 9.59 -3.96
CA PHE A 90 5.92 8.32 -4.64
C PHE A 90 6.83 8.42 -5.87
N GLY A 91 7.48 9.58 -6.09
CA GLY A 91 8.46 9.77 -7.16
C GLY A 91 7.88 9.65 -8.57
N CYS A 92 6.58 9.99 -8.74
CA CYS A 92 5.83 9.70 -9.95
C CYS A 92 5.54 10.94 -10.81
N ALA A 93 6.31 12.02 -10.71
CA ALA A 93 6.06 13.23 -11.52
C ALA A 93 5.99 12.93 -13.04
N ASP A 94 6.83 12.00 -13.52
CA ASP A 94 6.83 11.49 -14.90
C ASP A 94 6.43 10.00 -14.95
N GLY A 95 5.71 9.53 -13.94
CA GLY A 95 5.39 8.11 -13.76
C GLY A 95 4.02 7.71 -14.28
N TRP A 96 3.50 6.64 -13.70
CA TRP A 96 2.27 5.99 -14.10
C TRP A 96 1.37 5.74 -12.91
N ILE A 97 0.07 5.71 -13.15
CA ILE A 97 -0.96 5.34 -12.16
C ILE A 97 -1.72 4.14 -12.70
N GLY A 98 -1.71 3.04 -11.93
CA GLY A 98 -2.63 1.94 -12.11
C GLY A 98 -3.92 2.21 -11.35
N ILE A 99 -5.06 1.97 -12.00
CA ILE A 99 -6.41 2.18 -11.45
C ILE A 99 -7.07 0.81 -11.40
N VAL A 100 -7.54 0.38 -10.24
CA VAL A 100 -8.15 -0.94 -10.07
C VAL A 100 -9.49 -0.78 -9.37
N TRP A 101 -10.55 -1.45 -9.83
CA TRP A 101 -11.82 -1.50 -9.10
C TRP A 101 -11.69 -2.24 -7.78
N TYR A 102 -12.05 -1.56 -6.71
CA TYR A 102 -11.92 -2.07 -5.36
C TYR A 102 -12.66 -3.40 -5.14
N ASP A 103 -13.96 -3.46 -5.50
CA ASP A 103 -14.78 -4.65 -5.21
C ASP A 103 -14.25 -5.92 -5.91
N SER A 104 -13.69 -5.78 -7.11
CA SER A 104 -13.13 -6.91 -7.87
C SER A 104 -11.79 -7.35 -7.27
N PHE A 105 -10.95 -6.39 -6.93
CA PHE A 105 -9.66 -6.67 -6.32
C PHE A 105 -9.80 -7.27 -4.90
N ALA A 106 -10.70 -6.73 -4.10
CA ALA A 106 -10.96 -7.24 -2.75
C ALA A 106 -11.46 -8.70 -2.78
N ARG A 107 -12.41 -9.03 -3.69
CA ARG A 107 -12.87 -10.42 -3.86
C ARG A 107 -11.76 -11.37 -4.28
N LEU A 108 -10.85 -10.92 -5.16
CA LEU A 108 -9.70 -11.72 -5.55
C LEU A 108 -8.76 -11.94 -4.36
N ALA A 109 -8.49 -10.92 -3.55
CA ALA A 109 -7.70 -11.04 -2.34
C ALA A 109 -8.37 -11.96 -1.30
N ASP A 110 -9.70 -11.85 -1.11
CA ASP A 110 -10.47 -12.73 -0.24
C ASP A 110 -10.39 -14.20 -0.67
N SER A 111 -10.43 -14.48 -1.99
CA SER A 111 -10.28 -15.85 -2.48
C SER A 111 -8.90 -16.44 -2.17
N HIS A 112 -7.84 -15.64 -2.30
CA HIS A 112 -6.49 -16.07 -1.94
C HIS A 112 -6.33 -16.38 -0.44
N ILE A 113 -7.04 -15.66 0.43
CA ILE A 113 -7.06 -15.95 1.87
C ILE A 113 -7.82 -17.26 2.14
N ALA A 114 -9.00 -17.42 1.53
CA ALA A 114 -9.85 -18.58 1.72
C ALA A 114 -9.19 -19.89 1.26
N ASP A 115 -8.41 -19.83 0.18
CA ASP A 115 -7.68 -20.98 -0.37
C ASP A 115 -6.37 -21.28 0.36
N GLY A 116 -6.06 -20.58 1.46
CA GLY A 116 -4.78 -20.70 2.18
C GLY A 116 -3.59 -20.23 1.35
N GLY A 117 -3.83 -19.29 0.44
CA GLY A 117 -2.84 -18.78 -0.51
C GLY A 117 -1.81 -17.82 0.08
N SER A 118 -1.21 -17.04 -0.79
CA SER A 118 -0.08 -16.17 -0.43
C SER A 118 -0.48 -14.85 0.24
N ILE A 119 -1.77 -14.58 0.43
CA ILE A 119 -2.28 -13.40 1.15
C ILE A 119 -2.69 -13.82 2.56
N TYR A 120 -2.15 -13.11 3.56
CA TYR A 120 -2.54 -13.29 4.96
C TYR A 120 -3.73 -12.42 5.35
N ALA A 121 -3.71 -11.15 4.93
CA ALA A 121 -4.78 -10.18 5.18
C ALA A 121 -4.73 -9.04 4.18
N HIS A 122 -5.83 -8.32 4.04
CA HIS A 122 -5.89 -7.06 3.31
C HIS A 122 -6.90 -6.10 3.93
N GLY A 123 -6.75 -4.81 3.66
CA GLY A 123 -7.70 -3.82 4.14
C GLY A 123 -7.23 -2.38 4.03
N ALA A 124 -8.16 -1.46 4.27
CA ALA A 124 -7.83 -0.05 4.42
C ALA A 124 -7.13 0.20 5.75
N ILE A 125 -6.12 1.08 5.73
CA ILE A 125 -5.39 1.48 6.92
C ILE A 125 -6.30 2.30 7.85
N SER A 126 -6.29 1.92 9.13
CA SER A 126 -6.83 2.73 10.22
C SER A 126 -5.76 3.70 10.72
N TYR A 127 -6.08 4.98 10.72
CA TYR A 127 -5.18 6.02 11.21
C TYR A 127 -5.52 6.36 12.66
N GLY A 128 -4.65 5.97 13.58
CA GLY A 128 -4.84 6.14 15.02
C GLY A 128 -3.53 6.08 15.79
N VAL A 129 -3.60 6.34 17.09
CA VAL A 129 -2.44 6.14 17.97
C VAL A 129 -2.33 4.64 18.24
N PRO A 130 -1.23 3.98 17.84
CA PRO A 130 -0.98 2.60 18.20
C PRO A 130 -1.11 2.46 19.73
N GLY A 131 -1.92 1.55 20.21
CA GLY A 131 -2.08 1.25 21.64
C GLY A 131 -3.38 1.70 22.31
N SER A 132 -4.16 2.64 21.74
CA SER A 132 -5.35 3.16 22.45
C SER A 132 -6.62 2.32 22.37
N LYS A 133 -6.74 1.41 21.40
CA LYS A 133 -7.87 0.46 21.26
C LYS A 133 -7.42 -0.99 21.10
N LEU A 134 -6.13 -1.22 21.03
CA LEU A 134 -5.55 -2.39 20.37
C LEU A 134 -5.16 -3.54 21.28
N ILE A 135 -5.07 -3.36 22.58
CA ILE A 135 -4.59 -4.45 23.45
C ILE A 135 -5.52 -5.66 23.39
N GLY A 136 -6.82 -5.45 23.18
CA GLY A 136 -7.78 -6.55 23.02
C GLY A 136 -7.82 -7.17 21.61
N GLU A 137 -7.57 -6.37 20.59
CA GLU A 137 -7.59 -6.81 19.18
C GLU A 137 -6.22 -7.32 18.71
N MET A 138 -5.13 -6.89 19.35
CA MET A 138 -3.75 -7.31 19.07
C MET A 138 -3.52 -8.81 19.28
N PHE A 139 -4.30 -9.46 20.10
CA PHE A 139 -4.23 -10.91 20.33
C PHE A 139 -5.02 -11.71 19.28
N GLN A 140 -5.74 -11.07 18.36
CA GLN A 140 -6.51 -11.75 17.32
C GLN A 140 -5.73 -12.01 16.02
N GLY A 141 -4.49 -11.54 15.89
CA GLY A 141 -3.62 -11.84 14.75
C GLY A 141 -2.50 -10.82 14.57
N ALA A 142 -1.32 -11.31 14.29
CA ALA A 142 -0.11 -10.51 14.14
C ALA A 142 -0.19 -9.41 13.04
N ALA A 143 -1.03 -9.64 12.02
CA ALA A 143 -1.16 -8.70 10.89
C ALA A 143 -1.98 -7.44 11.19
N CYS A 144 -2.78 -7.41 12.26
CA CYS A 144 -3.63 -6.25 12.56
C CYS A 144 -2.81 -4.96 12.73
N ASN A 145 -1.58 -5.06 13.23
CA ASN A 145 -0.70 -3.90 13.38
C ASN A 145 -0.23 -3.31 12.04
N LEU A 146 -0.15 -4.13 10.99
CA LEU A 146 0.24 -3.68 9.66
C LEU A 146 -0.89 -2.93 8.93
N LEU A 147 -2.10 -2.93 9.49
CA LEU A 147 -3.25 -2.16 9.01
C LEU A 147 -3.49 -0.87 9.83
N ILE A 148 -2.49 -0.43 10.59
CA ILE A 148 -2.59 0.79 11.41
C ILE A 148 -1.39 1.68 11.16
N LYS A 149 -1.64 2.97 11.01
CA LYS A 149 -0.63 4.02 10.91
C LYS A 149 -0.94 5.20 11.81
N THR A 150 0.08 6.00 12.11
CA THR A 150 -0.12 7.25 12.84
C THR A 150 -0.93 8.25 12.02
N PRO A 151 -1.72 9.15 12.68
CA PRO A 151 -2.59 10.09 11.99
C PRO A 151 -1.88 11.03 11.00
N LYS A 152 -0.57 11.29 11.18
CA LYS A 152 0.20 12.15 10.27
C LYS A 152 0.23 11.63 8.84
N TYR A 153 0.03 10.30 8.64
CA TYR A 153 -0.01 9.65 7.33
C TYR A 153 -1.43 9.50 6.75
N ALA A 154 -2.45 10.04 7.42
CA ALA A 154 -3.86 9.88 6.99
C ALA A 154 -4.13 10.40 5.56
N TYR A 155 -3.32 11.35 5.06
CA TYR A 155 -3.41 11.83 3.68
C TYR A 155 -3.03 10.75 2.66
N GLN A 156 -2.28 9.70 3.04
CA GLN A 156 -1.91 8.58 2.17
C GLN A 156 -3.10 7.67 1.85
N ARG A 157 -4.15 7.66 2.70
CA ARG A 157 -5.40 6.93 2.45
C ARG A 157 -5.13 5.52 1.94
N GLU A 158 -4.29 4.81 2.64
CA GLU A 158 -3.67 3.59 2.18
C GLU A 158 -4.60 2.37 2.32
N TYR A 159 -4.52 1.47 1.36
CA TYR A 159 -5.04 0.11 1.41
C TYR A 159 -3.87 -0.85 1.26
N ARG A 160 -3.83 -1.92 2.04
CA ARG A 160 -2.74 -2.89 2.03
C ARG A 160 -3.19 -4.29 1.71
N ILE A 161 -2.31 -5.01 1.00
CA ILE A 161 -2.21 -6.46 0.96
C ILE A 161 -1.03 -6.85 1.83
N ILE A 162 -1.19 -7.87 2.67
CA ILE A 162 -0.15 -8.43 3.53
C ILE A 162 0.10 -9.87 3.09
N GLY A 163 1.32 -10.18 2.69
CA GLY A 163 1.69 -11.53 2.28
C GLY A 163 1.80 -12.48 3.49
N SER A 164 1.54 -13.76 3.25
CA SER A 164 1.52 -14.79 4.30
C SER A 164 2.91 -15.34 4.65
N GLN A 165 3.88 -15.21 3.74
CA GLN A 165 5.23 -15.75 3.93
C GLN A 165 6.20 -14.62 4.26
N PRO A 166 6.88 -14.68 5.42
CA PRO A 166 7.93 -13.72 5.75
C PRO A 166 9.06 -13.77 4.73
N VAL A 167 9.62 -12.61 4.39
CA VAL A 167 10.85 -12.52 3.61
C VAL A 167 12.08 -12.60 4.50
N GLU A 168 13.24 -12.91 3.93
CA GLU A 168 14.49 -12.96 4.65
C GLU A 168 14.93 -11.55 5.10
N CYS A 169 15.44 -11.46 6.33
CA CYS A 169 16.04 -10.26 6.88
C CYS A 169 17.48 -10.59 7.32
N ARG A 170 18.44 -9.78 6.89
CA ARG A 170 19.86 -9.94 7.19
C ARG A 170 20.38 -8.71 7.90
N LEU A 171 21.34 -8.90 8.82
CA LEU A 171 22.09 -7.80 9.41
C LEU A 171 23.37 -7.58 8.59
N ILE A 172 23.44 -6.46 7.91
CA ILE A 172 24.61 -6.05 7.12
C ILE A 172 25.35 -4.90 7.79
N PRO A 173 26.66 -4.71 7.55
CA PRO A 173 27.38 -3.53 8.04
C PRO A 173 26.75 -2.23 7.52
N ASP A 174 26.62 -1.22 8.38
CA ASP A 174 26.22 0.11 7.96
C ASP A 174 27.40 0.85 7.33
N GLU A 175 27.36 1.11 6.02
CA GLU A 175 28.41 1.83 5.32
C GLU A 175 28.60 3.28 5.81
N LYS A 176 27.53 3.88 6.39
CA LYS A 176 27.55 5.26 6.89
C LYS A 176 28.03 5.36 8.34
N GLN A 177 27.96 4.29 9.12
CA GLN A 177 28.32 4.24 10.53
C GLN A 177 29.19 2.99 10.82
N PRO A 178 30.51 3.08 10.68
CA PRO A 178 31.42 1.96 10.92
C PRO A 178 31.21 1.35 12.31
N GLY A 179 31.05 0.01 12.34
CA GLY A 179 30.79 -0.76 13.55
C GLY A 179 29.30 -0.93 13.89
N CYS A 180 28.40 -0.24 13.21
CA CYS A 180 26.96 -0.47 13.27
C CYS A 180 26.52 -1.49 12.22
N LYS A 181 25.33 -2.09 12.45
CA LYS A 181 24.66 -2.96 11.48
C LYS A 181 23.26 -2.42 11.21
N ILE A 182 22.81 -2.56 9.97
CA ILE A 182 21.46 -2.24 9.54
C ILE A 182 20.73 -3.50 9.09
N GLU A 183 19.42 -3.50 9.17
CA GLU A 183 18.56 -4.56 8.65
C GLU A 183 18.38 -4.37 7.14
N GLU A 184 18.69 -5.39 6.36
CA GLU A 184 18.40 -5.50 4.95
C GLU A 184 17.31 -6.54 4.76
N TYR A 185 16.29 -6.21 3.98
CA TYR A 185 15.14 -7.07 3.73
C TYR A 185 15.09 -7.47 2.27
N ASP A 186 14.81 -8.75 2.03
CA ASP A 186 14.40 -9.20 0.72
C ASP A 186 12.97 -8.69 0.40
N HIS A 187 12.55 -8.90 -0.83
CA HIS A 187 11.19 -8.65 -1.31
C HIS A 187 10.48 -9.97 -1.59
N ALA A 188 9.16 -9.91 -1.72
CA ALA A 188 8.35 -10.99 -2.22
C ALA A 188 7.68 -10.60 -3.54
N GLU A 189 7.57 -11.55 -4.45
CA GLU A 189 6.70 -11.46 -5.61
C GLU A 189 5.50 -12.36 -5.38
N LEU A 190 4.30 -11.80 -5.45
CA LEU A 190 3.06 -12.53 -5.30
C LEU A 190 2.31 -12.52 -6.63
N ASP A 191 2.00 -13.71 -7.12
CA ASP A 191 1.15 -13.90 -8.30
C ASP A 191 -0.28 -14.18 -7.83
N LEU A 192 -1.22 -13.35 -8.27
CA LEU A 192 -2.65 -13.50 -7.99
C LEU A 192 -3.31 -14.57 -8.88
N GLY A 193 -2.54 -15.26 -9.73
CA GLY A 193 -3.05 -16.33 -10.61
C GLY A 193 -4.05 -15.87 -11.67
N SER A 194 -4.32 -14.57 -11.75
CA SER A 194 -5.24 -13.99 -12.73
C SER A 194 -4.87 -12.56 -13.09
N SER A 195 -5.07 -12.20 -14.36
CA SER A 195 -4.93 -10.81 -14.80
C SER A 195 -6.02 -9.93 -14.21
N LEU A 196 -5.64 -8.68 -13.86
CA LEU A 196 -6.59 -7.65 -13.43
C LEU A 196 -7.14 -6.84 -14.62
N ALA A 197 -6.76 -7.16 -15.87
CA ALA A 197 -7.03 -6.35 -17.06
C ALA A 197 -8.52 -6.02 -17.25
N ASP A 198 -9.43 -6.93 -16.87
CA ASP A 198 -10.88 -6.73 -17.03
C ASP A 198 -11.46 -5.67 -16.08
N PHE A 199 -10.72 -5.29 -15.04
CA PHE A 199 -11.18 -4.32 -14.04
C PHE A 199 -10.09 -3.34 -13.59
N SER A 200 -9.11 -3.10 -14.46
CA SER A 200 -8.01 -2.19 -14.20
C SER A 200 -7.60 -1.41 -15.45
N TRP A 201 -6.97 -0.27 -15.24
CA TRP A 201 -6.47 0.64 -16.27
C TRP A 201 -5.15 1.24 -15.84
N LYS A 202 -4.42 1.80 -16.79
CA LYS A 202 -3.23 2.62 -16.50
C LYS A 202 -3.30 3.97 -17.21
N VAL A 203 -2.69 4.97 -16.60
CA VAL A 203 -2.58 6.32 -17.16
C VAL A 203 -1.20 6.89 -16.84
N SER A 204 -0.61 7.62 -17.78
CA SER A 204 0.60 8.38 -17.52
C SER A 204 0.26 9.62 -16.71
N VAL A 205 1.06 9.93 -15.70
CA VAL A 205 0.92 11.15 -14.89
C VAL A 205 1.05 12.42 -15.75
N SER A 206 1.93 12.41 -16.75
CA SER A 206 2.14 13.53 -17.68
C SER A 206 0.93 13.84 -18.57
N SER A 207 -0.05 12.90 -18.67
CA SER A 207 -1.29 13.11 -19.42
C SER A 207 -2.42 13.73 -18.60
N LEU A 208 -2.23 13.90 -17.29
CA LEU A 208 -3.23 14.44 -16.39
C LEU A 208 -3.23 15.96 -16.38
N GLU A 209 -4.41 16.55 -16.21
CA GLU A 209 -4.56 18.00 -16.07
C GLU A 209 -4.13 18.45 -14.67
N GLU A 210 -3.20 19.41 -14.61
CA GLU A 210 -2.82 20.04 -13.35
C GLU A 210 -3.84 21.10 -12.94
N THR A 211 -4.29 21.03 -11.71
CA THR A 211 -5.23 21.96 -11.10
C THR A 211 -4.60 22.63 -9.87
N LYS A 212 -5.23 23.65 -9.33
CA LYS A 212 -4.76 24.35 -8.12
C LYS A 212 -4.57 23.42 -6.90
N GLY A 213 -5.29 22.27 -6.85
CA GLY A 213 -5.24 21.34 -5.70
C GLY A 213 -4.49 20.04 -5.97
N GLY A 214 -4.08 19.78 -7.20
CA GLY A 214 -3.44 18.50 -7.58
C GLY A 214 -3.65 18.15 -9.04
N LEU A 215 -3.52 16.87 -9.36
CA LEU A 215 -3.79 16.35 -10.69
C LEU A 215 -5.23 15.83 -10.79
N MET A 216 -5.90 16.14 -11.89
CA MET A 216 -7.25 15.63 -12.15
C MET A 216 -7.17 14.30 -12.91
N LEU A 217 -7.61 13.23 -12.27
CA LEU A 217 -7.69 11.89 -12.84
C LEU A 217 -9.13 11.56 -13.20
N LYS A 218 -9.38 11.27 -14.48
CA LYS A 218 -10.66 10.74 -14.96
C LYS A 218 -10.69 9.23 -14.68
N LEU A 219 -11.73 8.80 -13.99
CA LEU A 219 -11.92 7.41 -13.65
C LEU A 219 -12.75 6.70 -14.73
N PRO A 220 -12.50 5.41 -14.98
CA PRO A 220 -13.30 4.64 -15.91
C PRO A 220 -14.72 4.42 -15.37
N HIS A 221 -15.69 4.42 -16.26
CA HIS A 221 -17.05 4.01 -15.90
C HIS A 221 -17.13 2.50 -15.71
N ARG A 222 -17.90 2.07 -14.73
CA ARG A 222 -18.28 0.67 -14.61
C ARG A 222 -19.29 0.35 -15.71
N VAL A 223 -18.91 -0.49 -16.65
CA VAL A 223 -19.82 -1.03 -17.68
C VAL A 223 -20.72 -2.09 -17.06
#